data_59cbb09e734988250f0d3f37543c80ac
#
_entry.id   59cbb09e734988250f0d3f37543c80ac
#
_cell.length_a   1.000
_cell.length_b   1.000
_cell.length_c   1.000
_cell.angle_alpha   90.00
_cell.angle_beta   90.00
_cell.angle_gamma   90.00
#
_symmetry.space_group_name_H-M   'P 1'
#
loop_
_entity.id
_entity.type
_entity.pdbx_description
1 polymer ?
#
loop_
_entity_poly.entity_id
_entity_poly.type
_entity_poly.pdbx_seq_one_letter_code
_entity_poly.pdbx_strand_id
1 'polypeptide(L)'
;MTEPSIVITGLALRLPGADDQEQFWKLLIEGEDRTRPVSRQRRALAGRPDWDDVIGEVEGIEMFDAEFFGIDEDEAVFMDPQHRMVMELAYEAVCDAGLLESKRTAERRYSVYMAMSTNPYYPLVSRHLDEHGPAGVHPRTIMNLHP
;
A
#
# COMPACT_ATOMS: atom_id res chain seq x y z
N MET A 1 24.81 32.28 -9.48
CA MET A 1 23.59 31.69 -8.82
C MET A 1 23.57 30.22 -9.21
N THR A 2 23.75 29.32 -8.26
CA THR A 2 23.62 27.87 -8.50
C THR A 2 22.15 27.57 -8.73
N GLU A 3 21.81 26.89 -9.81
CA GLU A 3 20.45 26.41 -10.05
C GLU A 3 20.04 25.47 -8.90
N PRO A 4 18.79 25.55 -8.45
CA PRO A 4 18.30 24.63 -7.43
C PRO A 4 18.35 23.20 -7.99
N SER A 5 19.06 22.31 -7.31
CA SER A 5 19.10 20.89 -7.64
C SER A 5 17.92 20.17 -6.97
N ILE A 6 17.22 19.31 -7.71
CA ILE A 6 16.22 18.39 -7.19
C ILE A 6 16.92 17.05 -6.97
N VAL A 7 16.74 16.48 -5.78
CA VAL A 7 17.38 15.21 -5.40
C VAL A 7 16.33 14.27 -4.80
N ILE A 8 16.50 12.97 -5.00
CA ILE A 8 15.79 11.92 -4.28
C ILE A 8 16.58 11.67 -3.00
N THR A 9 15.94 11.81 -1.84
CA THR A 9 16.57 11.64 -0.53
C THR A 9 16.18 10.37 0.19
N GLY A 10 15.08 9.72 -0.21
CA GLY A 10 14.66 8.45 0.32
C GLY A 10 13.74 7.75 -0.66
N LEU A 11 13.72 6.43 -0.60
CA LEU A 11 12.93 5.58 -1.48
C LEU A 11 12.52 4.32 -0.72
N ALA A 12 11.26 3.90 -0.92
CA ALA A 12 10.75 2.61 -0.48
C ALA A 12 9.94 1.97 -1.60
N LEU A 13 9.88 0.65 -1.61
CA LEU A 13 9.14 -0.09 -2.62
C LEU A 13 8.61 -1.43 -2.08
N ARG A 14 7.54 -1.91 -2.70
CA ARG A 14 7.00 -3.26 -2.56
C ARG A 14 6.66 -3.76 -3.95
N LEU A 15 7.40 -4.73 -4.41
CA LEU A 15 7.25 -5.33 -5.75
C LEU A 15 7.18 -6.86 -5.62
N PRO A 16 6.67 -7.55 -6.62
CA PRO A 16 6.68 -9.00 -6.63
C PRO A 16 8.09 -9.57 -6.46
N GLY A 17 8.35 -10.18 -5.28
CA GLY A 17 9.65 -10.74 -4.93
C GLY A 17 10.73 -9.75 -4.52
N ALA A 18 10.37 -8.49 -4.22
CA ALA A 18 11.29 -7.50 -3.68
C ALA A 18 10.58 -6.53 -2.73
N ASP A 19 11.03 -6.48 -1.50
CA ASP A 19 10.51 -5.60 -0.44
C ASP A 19 11.43 -4.41 -0.17
N ASP A 20 12.59 -4.38 -0.80
CA ASP A 20 13.56 -3.30 -0.69
C ASP A 20 14.33 -3.08 -2.00
N GLN A 21 15.12 -2.00 -2.03
CA GLN A 21 15.89 -1.58 -3.21
C GLN A 21 16.96 -2.60 -3.61
N GLU A 22 17.59 -3.29 -2.65
CA GLU A 22 18.66 -4.25 -2.90
C GLU A 22 18.10 -5.50 -3.57
N GLN A 23 16.99 -6.03 -3.05
CA GLN A 23 16.29 -7.16 -3.64
C GLN A 23 15.79 -6.82 -5.05
N PHE A 24 15.20 -5.63 -5.25
CA PHE A 24 14.76 -5.19 -6.56
C PHE A 24 15.91 -5.10 -7.56
N TRP A 25 17.02 -4.50 -7.14
CA TRP A 25 18.22 -4.41 -7.98
C TRP A 25 18.76 -5.77 -8.38
N LYS A 26 18.75 -6.72 -7.45
CA LYS A 26 19.14 -8.10 -7.71
C LYS A 26 18.25 -8.76 -8.76
N LEU A 27 16.93 -8.64 -8.66
CA LEU A 27 15.99 -9.15 -9.65
C LEU A 27 16.27 -8.60 -11.05
N LEU A 28 16.60 -7.30 -11.15
CA LEU A 28 16.92 -6.67 -12.42
C LEU A 28 18.21 -7.22 -13.03
N ILE A 29 19.27 -7.40 -12.23
CA ILE A 29 20.55 -7.94 -12.71
C ILE A 29 20.40 -9.40 -13.15
N GLU A 30 19.66 -10.19 -12.39
CA GLU A 30 19.44 -11.61 -12.66
C GLU A 30 18.42 -11.84 -13.79
N GLY A 31 17.70 -10.81 -14.20
CA GLY A 31 16.66 -10.88 -15.24
C GLY A 31 15.48 -11.76 -14.83
N GLU A 32 15.17 -11.81 -13.53
CA GLU A 32 14.10 -12.65 -13.02
C GLU A 32 12.70 -12.12 -13.38
N ASP A 33 11.89 -12.98 -13.98
CA ASP A 33 10.46 -12.73 -14.15
C ASP A 33 9.71 -13.24 -12.91
N ARG A 34 9.02 -12.32 -12.23
CA ARG A 34 8.22 -12.61 -11.04
C ARG A 34 6.73 -12.74 -11.32
N THR A 35 6.34 -12.75 -12.59
CA THR A 35 4.97 -13.10 -12.96
C THR A 35 4.73 -14.59 -12.83
N ARG A 36 3.61 -14.98 -12.26
CA ARG A 36 3.23 -16.37 -12.04
C ARG A 36 1.70 -16.51 -11.96
N PRO A 37 1.16 -17.73 -12.12
CA PRO A 37 -0.27 -17.95 -11.88
C PRO A 37 -0.67 -17.48 -10.49
N VAL A 38 -1.84 -16.83 -10.39
CA VAL A 38 -2.38 -16.32 -9.11
C VAL A 38 -2.36 -17.41 -8.05
N SER A 39 -1.83 -17.09 -6.88
CA SER A 39 -1.73 -18.04 -5.78
C SER A 39 -3.11 -18.46 -5.26
N ARG A 40 -3.17 -19.64 -4.64
CA ARG A 40 -4.40 -20.12 -3.99
C ARG A 40 -4.87 -19.15 -2.90
N GLN A 41 -3.92 -18.59 -2.14
CA GLN A 41 -4.19 -17.62 -1.09
C GLN A 41 -4.85 -16.36 -1.67
N ARG A 42 -4.27 -15.79 -2.74
CA ARG A 42 -4.82 -14.61 -3.40
C ARG A 42 -6.21 -14.85 -3.97
N ARG A 43 -6.44 -16.01 -4.58
CA ARG A 43 -7.77 -16.41 -5.05
C ARG A 43 -8.79 -16.48 -3.91
N ALA A 44 -8.39 -17.03 -2.77
CA ALA A 44 -9.24 -17.12 -1.59
C ALA A 44 -9.59 -15.73 -1.03
N LEU A 45 -8.58 -14.84 -0.87
CA LEU A 45 -8.77 -13.46 -0.40
C LEU A 45 -9.68 -12.66 -1.33
N ALA A 46 -9.54 -12.86 -2.64
CA ALA A 46 -10.35 -12.18 -3.64
C ALA A 46 -11.76 -12.78 -3.81
N GLY A 47 -12.07 -13.90 -3.16
CA GLY A 47 -13.31 -14.63 -3.37
C GLY A 47 -13.49 -15.17 -4.80
N ARG A 48 -12.38 -15.41 -5.52
CA ARG A 48 -12.36 -15.84 -6.93
C ARG A 48 -11.57 -17.14 -7.10
N PRO A 49 -12.16 -18.29 -6.76
CA PRO A 49 -11.47 -19.58 -6.81
C PRO A 49 -11.03 -20.00 -8.22
N ASP A 50 -11.72 -19.49 -9.24
CA ASP A 50 -11.50 -19.72 -10.67
C ASP A 50 -10.56 -18.71 -11.34
N TRP A 51 -9.98 -17.79 -10.57
CA TRP A 51 -9.04 -16.80 -11.10
C TRP A 51 -7.72 -17.46 -11.51
N ASP A 52 -7.42 -17.50 -12.81
CA ASP A 52 -6.30 -18.22 -13.41
C ASP A 52 -5.29 -17.31 -14.15
N ASP A 53 -5.42 -16.00 -13.99
CA ASP A 53 -4.49 -15.04 -14.60
C ASP A 53 -3.04 -15.26 -14.13
N VAL A 54 -2.11 -14.76 -14.92
CA VAL A 54 -0.69 -14.63 -14.57
C VAL A 54 -0.42 -13.19 -14.18
N ILE A 55 0.05 -12.99 -12.97
CA ILE A 55 0.27 -11.66 -12.39
C ILE A 55 1.60 -11.57 -11.64
N GLY A 56 2.09 -10.35 -11.44
CA GLY A 56 3.06 -10.06 -10.40
C GLY A 56 2.34 -9.92 -9.06
N GLU A 57 2.56 -10.85 -8.13
CA GLU A 57 1.89 -10.88 -6.84
C GLU A 57 2.79 -10.32 -5.75
N VAL A 58 2.35 -9.26 -5.09
CA VAL A 58 2.99 -8.70 -3.88
C VAL A 58 2.48 -9.49 -2.68
N GLU A 59 3.38 -9.98 -1.85
CA GLU A 59 3.06 -10.76 -0.66
C GLU A 59 2.63 -9.85 0.50
N GLY A 60 1.91 -10.42 1.49
CA GLY A 60 1.59 -9.75 2.75
C GLY A 60 0.62 -8.58 2.66
N ILE A 61 -0.12 -8.40 1.56
CA ILE A 61 -1.07 -7.28 1.42
C ILE A 61 -2.22 -7.30 2.44
N GLU A 62 -2.45 -8.45 3.08
CA GLU A 62 -3.40 -8.60 4.18
C GLU A 62 -2.85 -8.13 5.53
N MET A 63 -1.53 -7.98 5.63
CA MET A 63 -0.87 -7.52 6.85
C MET A 63 -0.84 -6.00 6.91
N PHE A 64 -1.06 -5.45 8.09
CA PHE A 64 -0.97 -4.02 8.36
C PHE A 64 -0.89 -3.76 9.86
N ASP A 65 0.05 -2.96 10.29
CA ASP A 65 0.18 -2.55 11.70
C ASP A 65 -0.70 -1.32 11.97
N ALA A 66 -2.00 -1.57 12.17
CA ALA A 66 -2.98 -0.52 12.41
C ALA A 66 -2.67 0.29 13.67
N GLU A 67 -2.21 -0.37 14.75
CA GLU A 67 -1.85 0.28 16.02
C GLU A 67 -0.72 1.28 15.83
N PHE A 68 0.32 0.90 15.07
CA PHE A 68 1.45 1.78 14.76
C PHE A 68 1.00 3.07 14.07
N PHE A 69 0.03 2.98 13.16
CA PHE A 69 -0.51 4.14 12.43
C PHE A 69 -1.65 4.84 13.17
N GLY A 70 -2.03 4.39 14.38
CA GLY A 70 -3.13 4.97 15.15
C GLY A 70 -4.49 4.80 14.49
N ILE A 71 -4.70 3.69 13.79
CA ILE A 71 -5.93 3.31 13.09
C ILE A 71 -6.59 2.19 13.89
N ASP A 72 -7.90 2.29 14.10
CA ASP A 72 -8.65 1.23 14.76
C ASP A 72 -8.67 -0.04 13.89
N GLU A 73 -8.58 -1.22 14.50
CA GLU A 73 -8.59 -2.49 13.77
C GLU A 73 -9.84 -2.64 12.89
N ASP A 74 -11.00 -2.23 13.39
CA ASP A 74 -12.27 -2.26 12.66
C ASP A 74 -12.22 -1.34 11.42
N GLU A 75 -11.54 -0.19 11.49
CA GLU A 75 -11.31 0.70 10.35
C GLU A 75 -10.32 0.07 9.36
N ALA A 76 -9.24 -0.51 9.86
CA ALA A 76 -8.17 -1.09 9.04
C ALA A 76 -8.67 -2.24 8.15
N VAL A 77 -9.62 -3.05 8.62
CA VAL A 77 -10.22 -4.15 7.84
C VAL A 77 -10.88 -3.64 6.56
N PHE A 78 -11.48 -2.45 6.61
CA PHE A 78 -12.18 -1.86 5.46
C PHE A 78 -11.31 -0.93 4.60
N MET A 79 -10.07 -0.67 5.01
CA MET A 79 -9.15 0.10 4.19
C MET A 79 -8.68 -0.70 2.99
N ASP A 80 -8.66 -0.05 1.82
CA ASP A 80 -8.05 -0.63 0.63
C ASP A 80 -6.59 -1.01 0.94
N PRO A 81 -6.16 -2.25 0.60
CA PRO A 81 -4.76 -2.65 0.74
C PRO A 81 -3.75 -1.68 0.11
N GLN A 82 -4.12 -1.00 -0.98
CA GLN A 82 -3.27 0.03 -1.59
C GLN A 82 -3.02 1.19 -0.63
N HIS A 83 -4.05 1.64 0.12
CA HIS A 83 -3.89 2.72 1.09
C HIS A 83 -2.98 2.30 2.25
N ARG A 84 -3.17 1.09 2.77
CA ARG A 84 -2.33 0.55 3.85
C ARG A 84 -0.86 0.48 3.42
N MET A 85 -0.61 -0.09 2.26
CA MET A 85 0.74 -0.21 1.69
C MET A 85 1.39 1.17 1.44
N VAL A 86 0.64 2.14 0.94
CA VAL A 86 1.16 3.51 0.73
C VAL A 86 1.55 4.17 2.05
N MET A 87 0.82 3.93 3.14
CA MET A 87 1.18 4.46 4.45
C MET A 87 2.51 3.87 4.95
N GLU A 88 2.68 2.55 4.83
CA GLU A 88 3.93 1.87 5.19
C GLU A 88 5.10 2.36 4.35
N LEU A 89 4.93 2.40 3.01
CA LEU A 89 5.98 2.88 2.11
C LEU A 89 6.33 4.36 2.31
N ALA A 90 5.35 5.20 2.61
CA ALA A 90 5.61 6.60 2.92
C ALA A 90 6.45 6.74 4.19
N TYR A 91 6.13 5.96 5.23
CA TYR A 91 6.91 5.91 6.46
C TYR A 91 8.35 5.43 6.20
N GLU A 92 8.51 4.31 5.49
CA GLU A 92 9.82 3.75 5.16
C GLU A 92 10.67 4.73 4.32
N ALA A 93 10.09 5.39 3.31
CA ALA A 93 10.79 6.38 2.49
C ALA A 93 11.24 7.60 3.32
N VAL A 94 10.45 8.03 4.30
CA VAL A 94 10.82 9.09 5.24
C VAL A 94 11.93 8.64 6.19
N CYS A 95 11.91 7.37 6.63
CA CYS A 95 12.99 6.75 7.40
C CYS A 95 14.29 6.70 6.59
N ASP A 96 14.24 6.21 5.36
CA ASP A 96 15.39 6.10 4.46
C ASP A 96 16.00 7.48 4.17
N ALA A 97 15.17 8.50 4.06
CA ALA A 97 15.62 9.90 3.95
C ALA A 97 16.26 10.48 5.22
N GLY A 98 16.24 9.76 6.35
CA GLY A 98 16.73 10.26 7.65
C GLY A 98 15.93 11.44 8.20
N LEU A 99 14.64 11.54 7.82
CA LEU A 99 13.81 12.70 8.17
C LEU A 99 13.06 12.53 9.48
N LEU A 100 12.87 11.33 10.00
CA LEU A 100 12.11 11.08 11.24
C LEU A 100 12.78 11.69 12.47
N GLU A 101 14.11 11.64 12.55
CA GLU A 101 14.88 12.15 13.69
C GLU A 101 15.18 13.65 13.60
N SER A 102 14.82 14.29 12.49
CA SER A 102 15.16 15.68 12.25
C SER A 102 14.24 16.62 13.03
N LYS A 103 14.78 17.39 13.98
CA LYS A 103 14.07 18.49 14.67
C LYS A 103 13.48 19.53 13.69
N ARG A 104 13.95 19.57 12.44
CA ARG A 104 13.47 20.44 11.37
C ARG A 104 12.20 19.93 10.67
N THR A 105 11.74 18.73 10.98
CA THR A 105 10.59 18.10 10.30
C THR A 105 9.33 18.91 10.49
N ALA A 106 9.11 19.50 11.67
CA ALA A 106 7.93 20.32 11.97
C ALA A 106 7.86 21.65 11.22
N GLU A 107 9.00 22.16 10.71
CA GLU A 107 9.08 23.45 10.00
C GLU A 107 9.07 23.30 8.47
N ARG A 108 9.13 22.06 7.97
CA ARG A 108 9.16 21.78 6.52
C ARG A 108 7.76 21.76 5.94
N ARG A 109 7.64 22.26 4.71
CA ARG A 109 6.44 22.08 3.92
C ARG A 109 6.59 20.81 3.10
N TYR A 110 5.59 19.94 3.20
CA TYR A 110 5.50 18.72 2.41
C TYR A 110 4.36 18.84 1.42
N SER A 111 4.59 18.37 0.21
CA SER A 111 3.54 18.13 -0.77
C SER A 111 3.50 16.63 -1.04
N VAL A 112 2.31 16.06 -1.08
CA VAL A 112 2.10 14.64 -1.37
C VAL A 112 1.47 14.52 -2.75
N TYR A 113 2.09 13.75 -3.63
CA TYR A 113 1.56 13.42 -4.94
C TYR A 113 1.40 11.90 -5.00
N MET A 114 0.18 11.43 -5.23
CA MET A 114 -0.15 10.02 -5.22
C MET A 114 -0.84 9.65 -6.53
N ALA A 115 -0.44 8.50 -7.10
CA ALA A 115 -1.13 7.88 -8.20
C ALA A 115 -1.60 6.49 -7.75
N MET A 116 -2.89 6.23 -7.90
CA MET A 116 -3.50 4.96 -7.53
C MET A 116 -4.32 4.43 -8.70
N SER A 117 -4.40 3.11 -8.78
CA SER A 117 -5.33 2.45 -9.69
C SER A 117 -6.77 2.57 -9.19
N THR A 118 -7.74 2.13 -9.99
CA THR A 118 -9.15 2.03 -9.57
C THR A 118 -9.26 1.25 -8.27
N ASN A 119 -10.22 1.64 -7.43
CA ASN A 119 -10.45 1.00 -6.14
C ASN A 119 -11.23 -0.33 -6.29
N PRO A 120 -10.56 -1.50 -6.42
CA PRO A 120 -11.22 -2.80 -6.53
C PRO A 120 -11.80 -3.28 -5.19
N TYR A 121 -11.45 -2.60 -4.09
CA TYR A 121 -11.90 -2.96 -2.74
C TYR A 121 -13.33 -2.47 -2.45
N TYR A 122 -13.75 -1.41 -3.15
CA TYR A 122 -15.10 -0.84 -3.01
C TYR A 122 -16.23 -1.88 -3.10
N PRO A 123 -16.28 -2.79 -4.09
CA PRO A 123 -17.36 -3.78 -4.18
C PRO A 123 -17.38 -4.75 -2.98
N LEU A 124 -16.25 -5.04 -2.37
CA LEU A 124 -16.15 -5.91 -1.18
C LEU A 124 -16.76 -5.22 0.03
N VAL A 125 -16.39 -3.96 0.26
CA VAL A 125 -16.93 -3.16 1.36
C VAL A 125 -18.42 -2.89 1.17
N SER A 126 -18.85 -2.53 -0.05
CA SER A 126 -20.27 -2.32 -0.37
C SER A 126 -21.10 -3.56 -0.07
N ARG A 127 -20.64 -4.74 -0.51
CA ARG A 127 -21.32 -6.01 -0.22
C ARG A 127 -21.43 -6.27 1.29
N HIS A 128 -20.34 -6.04 2.03
CA HIS A 128 -20.37 -6.21 3.48
C HIS A 128 -21.39 -5.28 4.14
N LEU A 129 -21.46 -4.01 3.70
CA LEU A 129 -22.45 -3.05 4.19
C LEU A 129 -23.89 -3.46 3.87
N ASP A 130 -24.13 -4.02 2.69
CA ASP A 130 -25.45 -4.51 2.27
C ASP A 130 -25.90 -5.72 3.09
N GLU A 131 -24.95 -6.61 3.45
CA GLU A 131 -25.25 -7.85 4.19
C GLU A 131 -25.36 -7.64 5.70
N HIS A 132 -24.56 -6.75 6.28
CA HIS A 132 -24.39 -6.60 7.74
C HIS A 132 -24.78 -5.22 8.27
N GLY A 133 -25.05 -4.25 7.37
CA GLY A 133 -25.26 -2.85 7.73
C GLY A 133 -23.97 -2.12 8.08
N PRO A 134 -24.06 -0.83 8.47
CA PRO A 134 -22.90 0.02 8.74
C PRO A 134 -22.22 -0.24 10.10
N ALA A 135 -22.69 -1.21 10.88
CA ALA A 135 -22.10 -1.51 12.18
C ALA A 135 -20.65 -1.97 12.04
N GLY A 136 -19.75 -1.32 12.76
CA GLY A 136 -18.29 -1.60 12.70
C GLY A 136 -17.54 -0.91 11.57
N VAL A 137 -18.21 -0.24 10.63
CA VAL A 137 -17.52 0.51 9.56
C VAL A 137 -17.39 1.99 9.95
N HIS A 138 -16.16 2.46 10.06
CA HIS A 138 -15.91 3.85 10.42
C HIS A 138 -16.47 4.81 9.35
N PRO A 139 -17.14 5.93 9.72
CA PRO A 139 -17.73 6.86 8.75
C PRO A 139 -16.77 7.40 7.69
N ARG A 140 -15.48 7.56 8.02
CA ARG A 140 -14.43 7.98 7.07
C ARG A 140 -14.21 6.95 5.96
N THR A 141 -14.30 5.66 6.29
CA THR A 141 -14.19 4.59 5.30
C THR A 141 -15.31 4.67 4.28
N ILE A 142 -16.53 4.93 4.74
CA ILE A 142 -17.71 5.10 3.87
C ILE A 142 -17.56 6.33 2.97
N MET A 143 -17.02 7.44 3.49
CA MET A 143 -16.81 8.66 2.69
C MET A 143 -15.73 8.52 1.62
N ASN A 144 -14.73 7.68 1.84
CA ASN A 144 -13.67 7.41 0.87
C ASN A 144 -14.07 6.39 -0.21
N LEU A 145 -15.28 5.84 -0.13
CA LEU A 145 -15.81 4.87 -1.08
C LEU A 145 -16.50 5.52 -2.30
N HIS A 146 -16.67 6.83 -2.33
CA HIS A 146 -17.21 7.51 -3.50
C HIS A 146 -16.09 7.79 -4.52
N PRO A 147 -16.32 7.45 -5.81
CA PRO A 147 -15.41 7.74 -6.88
C PRO A 147 -15.25 9.25 -7.13
#